data_4cf191428382ead520bc0e110a51b6e1
#
_entry.id   4cf191428382ead520bc0e110a51b6e1
#
_cell.length_a   1.000
_cell.length_b   1.000
_cell.length_c   1.000
_cell.angle_alpha   90.00
_cell.angle_beta   90.00
_cell.angle_gamma   90.00
#
_symmetry.space_group_name_H-M   'P 1'
#
loop_
_entity.id
_entity.type
_entity.pdbx_description
1 polymer ?
#
loop_
_entity_poly.entity_id
_entity_poly.type
_entity_poly.pdbx_seq_one_letter_code
_entity_poly.pdbx_strand_id
1 'polypeptide(L)'
;MARVFEYGPVSALAMFPVTNRAEMRGLNGNELAAIPDADNPAIWAGIMRRLGAIPEYREMFEAAYPEERFSDMSFAHASNAIGGFLVERLTFANTPWDRFLAGSDRALSPRQMEGARTFLTLKCSICHTGATLSDEKFHDVAVAQIGSGEGDGAGGRDDFGRMRVTGDPTDRYRFRTSPLRNVELTAPYGHDGSIASLRAFVEHYSESDLKLLSFDAMTLPSSLRGMLLPTSHEILLQRDPLITGVVLTPDIVDKLMDYMGALTDDAARDLTHLVPRRVPSRLAVVPGRR
;
A
#
# COMPACT_ATOMS: atom_id res chain seq x y z
N MET A 1 -31.23 -2.93 4.79
CA MET A 1 -30.15 -1.93 4.79
C MET A 1 -29.67 -1.77 3.36
N ALA A 2 -29.88 -0.59 2.76
CA ALA A 2 -29.27 -0.27 1.48
C ALA A 2 -27.75 -0.48 1.61
N ARG A 3 -27.12 -1.06 0.60
CA ARG A 3 -25.66 -1.21 0.58
C ARG A 3 -25.06 0.18 0.43
N VAL A 4 -24.59 0.75 1.52
CA VAL A 4 -23.94 2.07 1.53
C VAL A 4 -22.68 2.05 0.65
N PHE A 5 -21.97 0.92 0.62
CA PHE A 5 -20.77 0.73 -0.21
C PHE A 5 -21.03 -0.31 -1.31
N GLU A 6 -21.13 0.17 -2.55
CA GLU A 6 -21.42 -0.68 -3.72
C GLU A 6 -20.29 -1.66 -4.02
N TYR A 7 -19.04 -1.26 -3.79
CA TYR A 7 -17.85 -2.08 -3.98
C TYR A 7 -17.28 -2.59 -2.65
N GLY A 8 -18.11 -2.65 -1.61
CA GLY A 8 -17.76 -3.21 -0.31
C GLY A 8 -16.50 -2.58 0.31
N PRO A 9 -15.48 -3.40 0.69
CA PRO A 9 -14.26 -2.89 1.32
C PRO A 9 -13.48 -1.88 0.47
N VAL A 10 -13.56 -1.96 -0.87
CA VAL A 10 -12.84 -1.04 -1.76
C VAL A 10 -13.43 0.37 -1.68
N SER A 11 -14.77 0.48 -1.63
CA SER A 11 -15.41 1.78 -1.35
C SER A 11 -15.08 2.27 0.06
N ALA A 12 -15.16 1.39 1.07
CA ALA A 12 -14.85 1.77 2.45
C ALA A 12 -13.41 2.30 2.60
N LEU A 13 -12.45 1.73 1.89
CA LEU A 13 -11.05 2.18 1.90
C LEU A 13 -10.92 3.66 1.53
N ALA A 14 -11.69 4.13 0.54
CA ALA A 14 -11.64 5.52 0.08
C ALA A 14 -12.16 6.55 1.11
N MET A 15 -12.81 6.11 2.19
CA MET A 15 -13.29 6.98 3.27
C MET A 15 -12.16 7.52 4.17
N PHE A 16 -11.04 6.81 4.28
CA PHE A 16 -10.02 7.10 5.30
C PHE A 16 -8.97 8.14 4.89
N PRO A 17 -8.34 8.11 3.70
CA PRO A 17 -7.29 9.05 3.33
C PRO A 17 -7.70 10.51 3.47
N VAL A 18 -8.95 10.82 3.18
CA VAL A 18 -9.52 12.17 3.26
C VAL A 18 -9.66 12.71 4.67
N THR A 19 -9.64 11.84 5.69
CA THR A 19 -9.72 12.22 7.10
C THR A 19 -8.34 12.33 7.74
N ASN A 20 -7.32 11.71 7.15
CA ASN A 20 -5.95 11.73 7.66
C ASN A 20 -5.25 13.05 7.31
N ARG A 21 -4.69 13.71 8.34
CA ARG A 21 -4.01 15.00 8.19
C ARG A 21 -2.75 14.93 7.33
N ALA A 22 -1.99 13.87 7.47
CA ALA A 22 -0.75 13.67 6.75
C ALA A 22 -0.98 13.27 5.27
N GLU A 23 -2.15 12.70 4.95
CA GLU A 23 -2.46 12.26 3.59
C GLU A 23 -3.20 13.34 2.79
N MET A 24 -4.49 13.53 3.00
CA MET A 24 -5.32 14.38 2.13
C MET A 24 -5.98 15.56 2.84
N ARG A 25 -6.20 15.48 4.16
CA ARG A 25 -6.92 16.53 4.90
C ARG A 25 -6.12 17.81 5.06
N GLY A 26 -4.80 17.68 5.26
CA GLY A 26 -3.90 18.80 5.57
C GLY A 26 -3.83 19.15 7.07
N LEU A 27 -2.68 19.70 7.45
CA LEU A 27 -2.39 20.05 8.85
C LEU A 27 -3.06 21.37 9.26
N ASN A 28 -3.09 22.35 8.37
CA ASN A 28 -3.65 23.69 8.60
C ASN A 28 -3.99 24.36 7.27
N GLY A 29 -4.47 25.63 7.33
CA GLY A 29 -4.65 26.48 6.15
C GLY A 29 -5.89 26.18 5.30
N ASN A 30 -6.76 25.27 5.74
CA ASN A 30 -8.04 25.01 5.10
C ASN A 30 -9.13 24.67 6.12
N GLU A 31 -10.40 24.81 5.73
CA GLU A 31 -11.54 24.61 6.64
C GLU A 31 -11.68 23.17 7.15
N LEU A 32 -11.22 22.17 6.40
CA LEU A 32 -11.28 20.77 6.85
C LEU A 32 -10.26 20.52 7.97
N ALA A 33 -9.12 21.18 7.93
CA ALA A 33 -8.10 21.06 8.97
C ALA A 33 -8.57 21.63 10.33
N ALA A 34 -9.53 22.56 10.31
CA ALA A 34 -10.12 23.13 11.51
C ALA A 34 -11.14 22.22 12.22
N ILE A 35 -11.64 21.19 11.52
CA ILE A 35 -12.59 20.23 12.10
C ILE A 35 -11.84 19.31 13.08
N PRO A 36 -12.39 18.94 14.26
CA PRO A 36 -11.81 17.97 15.16
C PRO A 36 -11.50 16.62 14.48
N ASP A 37 -10.42 15.93 14.89
CA ASP A 37 -10.00 14.65 14.27
C ASP A 37 -11.02 13.53 14.46
N ALA A 38 -11.77 13.57 15.56
CA ALA A 38 -12.81 12.58 15.85
C ALA A 38 -14.11 12.81 15.07
N ASP A 39 -14.28 13.97 14.40
CA ASP A 39 -15.52 14.31 13.67
C ASP A 39 -15.41 14.00 12.19
N ASN A 40 -15.20 12.72 11.87
CA ASN A 40 -15.18 12.24 10.49
C ASN A 40 -16.43 12.62 9.68
N PRO A 41 -17.66 12.54 10.23
CA PRO A 41 -18.85 12.96 9.49
C PRO A 41 -18.79 14.41 9.01
N ALA A 42 -18.31 15.34 9.84
CA ALA A 42 -18.18 16.75 9.44
C ALA A 42 -17.10 16.95 8.36
N ILE A 43 -16.00 16.17 8.42
CA ILE A 43 -14.95 16.18 7.39
C ILE A 43 -15.53 15.72 6.05
N TRP A 44 -16.21 14.58 6.02
CA TRP A 44 -16.85 14.04 4.82
C TRP A 44 -17.90 15.00 4.24
N ALA A 45 -18.74 15.59 5.10
CA ALA A 45 -19.70 16.59 4.68
C ALA A 45 -19.01 17.84 4.09
N GLY A 46 -17.87 18.24 4.63
CA GLY A 46 -17.05 19.33 4.11
C GLY A 46 -16.54 19.05 2.68
N ILE A 47 -16.12 17.83 2.42
CA ILE A 47 -15.69 17.41 1.07
C ILE A 47 -16.87 17.41 0.10
N MET A 48 -18.02 16.89 0.51
CA MET A 48 -19.22 16.92 -0.33
C MET A 48 -19.65 18.36 -0.65
N ARG A 49 -19.52 19.32 0.29
CA ARG A 49 -19.75 20.74 -0.02
C ARG A 49 -18.80 21.28 -1.08
N ARG A 50 -17.50 20.91 -1.03
CA ARG A 50 -16.52 21.29 -2.07
C ARG A 50 -16.89 20.73 -3.43
N LEU A 51 -17.25 19.45 -3.50
CA LEU A 51 -17.70 18.79 -4.73
C LEU A 51 -18.98 19.47 -5.26
N GLY A 52 -19.96 19.69 -4.39
CA GLY A 52 -21.23 20.31 -4.74
C GLY A 52 -21.14 21.79 -5.13
N ALA A 53 -20.06 22.49 -4.78
CA ALA A 53 -19.81 23.86 -5.26
C ALA A 53 -19.45 23.92 -6.76
N ILE A 54 -19.13 22.77 -7.37
CA ILE A 54 -18.73 22.67 -8.77
C ILE A 54 -19.87 22.03 -9.56
N PRO A 55 -20.57 22.77 -10.45
CA PRO A 55 -21.75 22.27 -11.16
C PRO A 55 -21.48 20.97 -11.93
N GLU A 56 -20.35 20.88 -12.63
CA GLU A 56 -19.98 19.69 -13.42
C GLU A 56 -19.88 18.42 -12.55
N TYR A 57 -19.40 18.51 -11.29
CA TYR A 57 -19.42 17.36 -10.38
C TYR A 57 -20.84 16.98 -9.96
N ARG A 58 -21.73 17.95 -9.66
CA ARG A 58 -23.13 17.64 -9.35
C ARG A 58 -23.79 16.88 -10.48
N GLU A 59 -23.64 17.37 -11.72
CA GLU A 59 -24.20 16.71 -12.91
C GLU A 59 -23.67 15.28 -13.06
N MET A 60 -22.38 15.04 -12.82
CA MET A 60 -21.78 13.71 -12.88
C MET A 60 -22.35 12.78 -11.82
N PHE A 61 -22.53 13.26 -10.57
CA PHE A 61 -23.11 12.46 -9.49
C PHE A 61 -24.59 12.16 -9.75
N GLU A 62 -25.39 13.14 -10.17
CA GLU A 62 -26.82 12.96 -10.46
C GLU A 62 -27.03 12.07 -11.70
N ALA A 63 -26.12 12.07 -12.66
CA ALA A 63 -26.14 11.12 -13.77
C ALA A 63 -25.82 9.67 -13.34
N ALA A 64 -24.94 9.51 -12.35
CA ALA A 64 -24.59 8.19 -11.80
C ALA A 64 -25.69 7.65 -10.84
N TYR A 65 -26.41 8.53 -10.17
CA TYR A 65 -27.47 8.23 -9.21
C TYR A 65 -28.77 8.96 -9.58
N PRO A 66 -29.48 8.56 -10.65
CA PRO A 66 -30.60 9.33 -11.22
C PRO A 66 -31.81 9.46 -10.29
N GLU A 67 -31.92 8.61 -9.27
CA GLU A 67 -32.99 8.65 -8.28
C GLU A 67 -32.72 9.61 -7.10
N GLU A 68 -31.51 10.20 -7.03
CA GLU A 68 -31.08 11.03 -5.92
C GLU A 68 -30.62 12.42 -6.41
N ARG A 69 -30.90 13.45 -5.64
CA ARG A 69 -30.31 14.78 -5.85
C ARG A 69 -28.96 14.84 -5.13
N PHE A 70 -28.02 15.58 -5.66
CA PHE A 70 -26.72 15.76 -5.04
C PHE A 70 -26.79 16.23 -3.57
N SER A 71 -27.82 17.04 -3.23
CA SER A 71 -28.06 17.52 -1.85
C SER A 71 -28.32 16.39 -0.84
N ASP A 72 -28.81 15.25 -1.32
CA ASP A 72 -29.23 14.12 -0.50
C ASP A 72 -28.11 13.06 -0.42
N MET A 73 -27.04 13.21 -1.23
CA MET A 73 -25.90 12.31 -1.29
C MET A 73 -24.91 12.58 -0.14
N SER A 74 -24.24 11.52 0.28
CA SER A 74 -23.16 11.55 1.28
C SER A 74 -21.80 11.24 0.66
N PHE A 75 -20.73 11.35 1.42
CA PHE A 75 -19.39 10.97 0.95
C PHE A 75 -19.27 9.47 0.58
N ALA A 76 -20.21 8.63 1.01
CA ALA A 76 -20.29 7.25 0.53
C ALA A 76 -20.44 7.15 -0.99
N HIS A 77 -21.17 8.05 -1.62
CA HIS A 77 -21.32 8.12 -3.08
C HIS A 77 -19.99 8.49 -3.76
N ALA A 78 -19.23 9.43 -3.18
CA ALA A 78 -17.90 9.77 -3.67
C ALA A 78 -16.92 8.59 -3.48
N SER A 79 -16.99 7.89 -2.36
CA SER A 79 -16.17 6.70 -2.13
C SER A 79 -16.54 5.53 -3.04
N ASN A 80 -17.82 5.39 -3.41
CA ASN A 80 -18.24 4.41 -4.41
C ASN A 80 -17.70 4.75 -5.80
N ALA A 81 -17.68 6.02 -6.19
CA ALA A 81 -17.07 6.44 -7.46
C ALA A 81 -15.57 6.10 -7.51
N ILE A 82 -14.84 6.34 -6.40
CA ILE A 82 -13.43 5.92 -6.28
C ILE A 82 -13.31 4.39 -6.30
N GLY A 83 -14.16 3.69 -5.55
CA GLY A 83 -14.19 2.22 -5.51
C GLY A 83 -14.44 1.61 -6.88
N GLY A 84 -15.40 2.14 -7.63
CA GLY A 84 -15.70 1.72 -9.00
C GLY A 84 -14.51 1.92 -9.94
N PHE A 85 -13.85 3.07 -9.87
CA PHE A 85 -12.63 3.34 -10.62
C PHE A 85 -11.53 2.33 -10.30
N LEU A 86 -11.28 2.06 -9.01
CA LEU A 86 -10.25 1.10 -8.57
C LEU A 86 -10.54 -0.31 -9.11
N VAL A 87 -11.80 -0.77 -8.98
CA VAL A 87 -12.20 -2.10 -9.42
C VAL A 87 -12.12 -2.23 -10.95
N GLU A 88 -12.61 -1.23 -11.67
CA GLU A 88 -12.66 -1.33 -13.14
C GLU A 88 -11.31 -1.07 -13.82
N ARG A 89 -10.49 -0.17 -13.27
CA ARG A 89 -9.29 0.33 -13.96
C ARG A 89 -7.99 -0.18 -13.37
N LEU A 90 -7.97 -0.62 -12.11
CA LEU A 90 -6.77 -1.04 -11.40
C LEU A 90 -6.82 -2.51 -10.94
N THR A 91 -7.76 -3.30 -11.46
CA THR A 91 -7.74 -4.76 -11.27
C THR A 91 -6.85 -5.40 -12.33
N PHE A 92 -5.67 -5.85 -11.89
CA PHE A 92 -4.68 -6.51 -12.73
C PHE A 92 -4.64 -8.00 -12.40
N ALA A 93 -5.27 -8.83 -13.22
CA ALA A 93 -5.44 -10.27 -13.00
C ALA A 93 -5.03 -11.10 -14.22
N ASN A 94 -4.13 -10.58 -15.08
CA ASN A 94 -3.62 -11.27 -16.26
C ASN A 94 -2.08 -11.36 -16.27
N THR A 95 -1.50 -11.59 -15.09
CA THR A 95 -0.06 -11.81 -14.95
C THR A 95 0.34 -13.15 -15.63
N PRO A 96 1.63 -13.37 -15.97
CA PRO A 96 2.12 -14.70 -16.36
C PRO A 96 1.72 -15.79 -15.36
N TRP A 97 1.77 -15.51 -14.06
CA TRP A 97 1.35 -16.42 -13.02
C TRP A 97 -0.15 -16.76 -13.08
N ASP A 98 -1.01 -15.76 -13.28
CA ASP A 98 -2.47 -15.99 -13.44
C ASP A 98 -2.78 -16.89 -14.63
N ARG A 99 -2.15 -16.63 -15.77
CA ARG A 99 -2.32 -17.44 -16.97
C ARG A 99 -1.85 -18.88 -16.79
N PHE A 100 -0.76 -19.07 -16.03
CA PHE A 100 -0.29 -20.40 -15.66
C PHE A 100 -1.31 -21.13 -14.78
N LEU A 101 -1.83 -20.47 -13.74
CA LEU A 101 -2.86 -21.06 -12.88
C LEU A 101 -4.18 -21.35 -13.64
N ALA A 102 -4.47 -20.60 -14.69
CA ALA A 102 -5.59 -20.84 -15.59
C ALA A 102 -5.35 -21.97 -16.61
N GLY A 103 -4.22 -22.68 -16.53
CA GLY A 103 -3.90 -23.85 -17.36
C GLY A 103 -3.03 -23.57 -18.60
N SER A 104 -2.42 -22.39 -18.69
CA SER A 104 -1.46 -22.09 -19.77
C SER A 104 -0.04 -22.51 -19.38
N ASP A 105 0.35 -23.74 -19.72
CA ASP A 105 1.68 -24.29 -19.38
C ASP A 105 2.87 -23.47 -19.92
N ARG A 106 2.65 -22.65 -20.95
CA ARG A 106 3.66 -21.80 -21.59
C ARG A 106 3.69 -20.36 -21.05
N ALA A 107 2.85 -20.04 -20.09
CA ALA A 107 2.77 -18.68 -19.55
C ALA A 107 3.99 -18.28 -18.72
N LEU A 108 4.69 -19.25 -18.13
CA LEU A 108 5.92 -19.03 -17.39
C LEU A 108 7.14 -19.52 -18.20
N SER A 109 8.22 -18.75 -18.18
CA SER A 109 9.52 -19.23 -18.64
C SER A 109 10.06 -20.31 -17.68
N PRO A 110 11.04 -21.14 -18.12
CA PRO A 110 11.66 -22.14 -17.25
C PRO A 110 12.23 -21.52 -15.96
N ARG A 111 12.86 -20.34 -16.03
CA ARG A 111 13.40 -19.62 -14.86
C ARG A 111 12.31 -19.13 -13.91
N GLN A 112 11.21 -18.59 -14.44
CA GLN A 112 10.04 -18.19 -13.65
C GLN A 112 9.41 -19.39 -12.94
N MET A 113 9.33 -20.53 -13.61
CA MET A 113 8.84 -21.79 -13.02
C MET A 113 9.74 -22.27 -11.87
N GLU A 114 11.07 -22.21 -12.06
CA GLU A 114 12.01 -22.50 -10.96
C GLU A 114 11.86 -21.53 -9.80
N GLY A 115 11.72 -20.25 -10.09
CA GLY A 115 11.46 -19.22 -9.09
C GLY A 115 10.17 -19.47 -8.30
N ALA A 116 9.09 -19.83 -8.99
CA ALA A 116 7.82 -20.19 -8.36
C ALA A 116 7.97 -21.40 -7.41
N ARG A 117 8.66 -22.46 -7.87
CA ARG A 117 8.95 -23.63 -7.03
C ARG A 117 9.78 -23.26 -5.81
N THR A 118 10.84 -22.44 -6.01
CA THR A 118 11.68 -21.95 -4.93
C THR A 118 10.86 -21.16 -3.90
N PHE A 119 10.02 -20.24 -4.36
CA PHE A 119 9.13 -19.45 -3.49
C PHE A 119 8.18 -20.33 -2.66
N LEU A 120 7.57 -21.34 -3.30
CA LEU A 120 6.63 -22.26 -2.64
C LEU A 120 7.31 -23.24 -1.67
N THR A 121 8.57 -23.61 -1.92
CA THR A 121 9.33 -24.54 -1.06
C THR A 121 10.07 -23.86 0.08
N LEU A 122 10.35 -22.56 -0.05
CA LEU A 122 10.87 -21.74 1.03
C LEU A 122 9.75 -21.25 1.96
N LYS A 123 10.11 -20.61 3.05
CA LYS A 123 9.14 -20.05 4.01
C LYS A 123 8.30 -18.90 3.45
N CYS A 124 8.60 -18.38 2.27
CA CYS A 124 7.92 -17.22 1.65
C CYS A 124 6.40 -17.43 1.53
N SER A 125 5.97 -18.62 1.09
CA SER A 125 4.57 -18.96 0.89
C SER A 125 3.76 -19.13 2.19
N ILE A 126 4.39 -19.06 3.37
CA ILE A 126 3.67 -19.09 4.66
C ILE A 126 2.88 -17.79 4.85
N CYS A 127 3.53 -16.65 4.58
CA CYS A 127 2.91 -15.33 4.69
C CYS A 127 2.33 -14.87 3.34
N HIS A 128 3.04 -15.12 2.23
CA HIS A 128 2.62 -14.72 0.89
C HIS A 128 1.83 -15.84 0.20
N THR A 129 0.58 -16.01 0.59
CA THR A 129 -0.32 -17.09 0.15
C THR A 129 -1.63 -16.56 -0.46
N GLY A 130 -2.42 -17.45 -1.06
CA GLY A 130 -3.71 -17.11 -1.66
C GLY A 130 -3.63 -16.31 -2.96
N ALA A 131 -4.76 -15.80 -3.42
CA ALA A 131 -4.88 -15.10 -4.70
C ALA A 131 -4.12 -13.76 -4.75
N THR A 132 -3.97 -13.10 -3.61
CA THR A 132 -3.23 -11.84 -3.46
C THR A 132 -1.76 -12.07 -3.12
N LEU A 133 -1.35 -13.30 -2.79
CA LEU A 133 -0.02 -13.61 -2.23
C LEU A 133 0.22 -12.80 -0.94
N SER A 134 -0.76 -12.82 -0.05
CA SER A 134 -0.75 -12.23 1.29
C SER A 134 -1.67 -13.03 2.20
N ASP A 135 -1.26 -13.28 3.43
CA ASP A 135 -2.10 -13.86 4.48
C ASP A 135 -2.94 -12.80 5.21
N GLU A 136 -2.80 -11.52 4.82
CA GLU A 136 -3.43 -10.34 5.43
C GLU A 136 -3.15 -10.20 6.94
N LYS A 137 -2.17 -10.93 7.46
CA LYS A 137 -1.72 -10.83 8.85
C LYS A 137 -0.59 -9.81 8.99
N PHE A 138 -0.12 -9.66 10.23
CA PHE A 138 0.86 -8.64 10.58
C PHE A 138 2.10 -9.31 11.15
N HIS A 139 3.25 -8.94 10.61
CA HIS A 139 4.55 -9.52 10.94
C HIS A 139 5.59 -8.42 11.14
N ASP A 140 6.52 -8.62 12.06
CA ASP A 140 7.74 -7.84 12.15
C ASP A 140 8.83 -8.55 11.35
N VAL A 141 9.25 -7.94 10.25
CA VAL A 141 10.29 -8.46 9.35
C VAL A 141 11.62 -7.73 9.51
N ALA A 142 11.83 -7.09 10.66
CA ALA A 142 13.05 -6.43 11.08
C ALA A 142 13.53 -5.31 10.12
N VAL A 143 12.63 -4.46 9.66
CA VAL A 143 12.95 -3.28 8.85
C VAL A 143 13.27 -2.09 9.74
N ALA A 144 14.32 -1.32 9.39
CA ALA A 144 14.72 -0.13 10.12
C ALA A 144 13.63 0.94 10.09
N GLN A 145 13.48 1.70 11.18
CA GLN A 145 12.54 2.81 11.27
C GLN A 145 13.19 4.11 10.78
N ILE A 146 12.57 4.76 9.80
CA ILE A 146 13.00 6.06 9.29
C ILE A 146 11.81 7.02 9.22
N GLY A 147 12.12 8.29 9.20
CA GLY A 147 11.16 9.35 8.91
C GLY A 147 10.49 9.95 10.11
N SER A 148 9.39 10.63 9.85
CA SER A 148 8.56 11.29 10.85
C SER A 148 7.70 10.31 11.64
N GLY A 149 7.62 9.04 11.21
CA GLY A 149 6.74 8.03 11.79
C GLY A 149 5.29 8.47 11.87
N GLU A 150 4.55 7.78 12.70
CA GLU A 150 3.13 8.06 12.97
C GLU A 150 2.89 8.81 14.29
N GLY A 151 3.94 9.33 14.91
CA GLY A 151 3.88 10.08 16.16
C GLY A 151 4.11 9.23 17.41
N ASP A 152 4.52 7.98 17.26
CA ASP A 152 4.77 7.07 18.38
C ASP A 152 6.16 7.28 19.01
N GLY A 153 6.38 6.59 20.12
CA GLY A 153 7.64 6.63 20.87
C GLY A 153 7.90 7.96 21.60
N ALA A 154 8.93 7.99 22.41
CA ALA A 154 9.28 9.14 23.24
C ALA A 154 9.59 10.41 22.42
N GLY A 155 10.08 10.25 21.20
CA GLY A 155 10.39 11.35 20.29
C GLY A 155 9.25 11.73 19.34
N GLY A 156 8.11 11.06 19.39
CA GLY A 156 6.99 11.28 18.47
C GLY A 156 7.33 11.04 17.00
N ARG A 157 8.30 10.18 16.71
CA ARG A 157 8.81 9.93 15.36
C ARG A 157 8.81 8.46 14.95
N ASP A 158 8.38 7.58 15.83
CA ASP A 158 8.32 6.14 15.61
C ASP A 158 6.99 5.75 14.98
N ASP A 159 6.94 4.54 14.40
CA ASP A 159 5.71 3.90 13.93
C ASP A 159 5.59 2.52 14.59
N PHE A 160 4.67 2.40 15.54
CA PHE A 160 4.42 1.15 16.23
C PHE A 160 3.58 0.15 15.44
N GLY A 161 3.21 0.49 14.21
CA GLY A 161 2.46 -0.38 13.32
C GLY A 161 1.12 -0.80 13.93
N ARG A 162 0.83 -2.10 13.91
CA ARG A 162 -0.44 -2.66 14.38
C ARG A 162 -0.77 -2.32 15.84
N MET A 163 0.23 -2.19 16.70
CA MET A 163 0.00 -1.82 18.12
C MET A 163 -0.82 -0.53 18.28
N ARG A 164 -0.71 0.41 17.34
CA ARG A 164 -1.50 1.66 17.37
C ARG A 164 -3.01 1.42 17.34
N VAL A 165 -3.43 0.31 16.73
CA VAL A 165 -4.86 -0.06 16.60
C VAL A 165 -5.29 -0.99 17.72
N THR A 166 -4.43 -1.96 18.08
CA THR A 166 -4.79 -3.01 19.06
C THR A 166 -4.49 -2.59 20.51
N GLY A 167 -3.53 -1.71 20.72
CA GLY A 167 -2.99 -1.40 22.05
C GLY A 167 -2.17 -2.54 22.66
N ASP A 168 -1.99 -3.66 21.95
CA ASP A 168 -1.24 -4.81 22.43
C ASP A 168 0.26 -4.60 22.17
N PRO A 169 1.12 -4.58 23.21
CA PRO A 169 2.57 -4.45 23.02
C PRO A 169 3.21 -5.53 22.15
N THR A 170 2.61 -6.71 22.04
CA THR A 170 3.10 -7.80 21.17
C THR A 170 2.89 -7.53 19.71
N ASP A 171 2.06 -6.55 19.35
CA ASP A 171 1.81 -6.09 17.98
C ASP A 171 2.74 -4.94 17.55
N ARG A 172 3.66 -4.50 18.42
CA ARG A 172 4.61 -3.42 18.11
C ARG A 172 5.53 -3.84 16.96
N TYR A 173 5.73 -2.92 16.01
CA TYR A 173 6.50 -3.09 14.78
C TYR A 173 5.98 -4.18 13.84
N ARG A 174 4.76 -4.64 14.03
CA ARG A 174 4.11 -5.55 13.09
C ARG A 174 3.36 -4.78 12.02
N PHE A 175 3.69 -5.06 10.77
CA PHE A 175 3.07 -4.47 9.59
C PHE A 175 2.38 -5.55 8.76
N ARG A 176 1.33 -5.16 8.01
CA ARG A 176 0.57 -6.12 7.21
C ARG A 176 1.42 -6.71 6.10
N THR A 177 1.32 -8.02 5.88
CA THR A 177 1.88 -8.68 4.70
C THR A 177 1.31 -8.03 3.43
N SER A 178 2.16 -7.33 2.70
CA SER A 178 1.75 -6.70 1.44
C SER A 178 1.48 -7.74 0.36
N PRO A 179 0.43 -7.59 -0.47
CA PRO A 179 0.25 -8.39 -1.68
C PRO A 179 1.47 -8.29 -2.60
N LEU A 180 1.82 -9.40 -3.27
CA LEU A 180 2.97 -9.42 -4.19
C LEU A 180 2.61 -9.17 -5.65
N ARG A 181 1.32 -8.99 -5.98
CA ARG A 181 0.93 -8.62 -7.35
C ARG A 181 1.51 -7.28 -7.73
N ASN A 182 2.15 -7.23 -8.90
CA ASN A 182 2.84 -6.04 -9.41
C ASN A 182 3.96 -5.49 -8.51
N VAL A 183 4.49 -6.30 -7.59
CA VAL A 183 5.44 -5.86 -6.57
C VAL A 183 6.71 -5.22 -7.16
N GLU A 184 7.17 -5.63 -8.34
CA GLU A 184 8.35 -5.02 -8.98
C GLU A 184 8.16 -3.55 -9.37
N LEU A 185 6.90 -3.07 -9.43
CA LEU A 185 6.54 -1.70 -9.82
C LEU A 185 6.36 -0.74 -8.62
N THR A 186 6.49 -1.24 -7.39
CA THR A 186 6.07 -0.51 -6.18
C THR A 186 7.22 -0.08 -5.27
N ALA A 187 8.41 0.09 -5.83
CA ALA A 187 9.54 0.64 -5.06
C ALA A 187 9.23 2.07 -4.54
N PRO A 188 9.79 2.47 -3.38
CA PRO A 188 10.66 1.73 -2.47
C PRO A 188 9.91 0.72 -1.57
N TYR A 189 10.65 -0.15 -0.85
CA TYR A 189 10.11 -1.25 -0.05
C TYR A 189 10.36 -1.09 1.45
N GLY A 190 9.66 -1.89 2.24
CA GLY A 190 9.51 -1.71 3.68
C GLY A 190 8.29 -0.85 4.00
N HIS A 191 7.82 -0.88 5.25
CA HIS A 191 6.64 -0.09 5.65
C HIS A 191 6.86 1.43 5.52
N ASP A 192 8.11 1.87 5.60
CA ASP A 192 8.55 3.26 5.54
C ASP A 192 9.36 3.59 4.25
N GLY A 193 9.51 2.62 3.34
CA GLY A 193 10.27 2.80 2.11
C GLY A 193 11.79 2.87 2.30
N SER A 194 12.32 2.33 3.38
CA SER A 194 13.75 2.38 3.71
C SER A 194 14.64 1.56 2.76
N ILE A 195 14.07 0.63 1.99
CA ILE A 195 14.81 -0.25 1.08
C ILE A 195 14.46 0.08 -0.37
N ALA A 196 15.45 0.56 -1.13
CA ALA A 196 15.24 1.16 -2.43
C ALA A 196 14.84 0.19 -3.55
N SER A 197 15.19 -1.09 -3.47
CA SER A 197 14.94 -2.06 -4.54
C SER A 197 14.32 -3.36 -4.06
N LEU A 198 13.52 -4.01 -4.92
CA LEU A 198 12.91 -5.31 -4.61
C LEU A 198 13.97 -6.36 -4.32
N ARG A 199 15.06 -6.39 -5.08
CA ARG A 199 16.17 -7.31 -4.84
C ARG A 199 16.73 -7.14 -3.43
N ALA A 200 17.05 -5.92 -3.03
CA ALA A 200 17.57 -5.64 -1.69
C ALA A 200 16.57 -6.05 -0.59
N PHE A 201 15.26 -5.91 -0.84
CA PHE A 201 14.24 -6.36 0.10
C PHE A 201 14.14 -7.90 0.16
N VAL A 202 14.26 -8.60 -0.95
CA VAL A 202 14.33 -10.07 -0.97
C VAL A 202 15.59 -10.55 -0.23
N GLU A 203 16.74 -9.95 -0.51
CA GLU A 203 18.01 -10.26 0.19
C GLU A 203 17.95 -9.94 1.68
N HIS A 204 17.13 -8.98 2.11
CA HIS A 204 16.96 -8.63 3.52
C HIS A 204 16.51 -9.81 4.36
N TYR A 205 15.67 -10.70 3.84
CA TYR A 205 15.20 -11.88 4.59
C TYR A 205 16.31 -12.88 4.95
N SER A 206 17.45 -12.88 4.23
CA SER A 206 18.53 -13.81 4.50
C SER A 206 19.28 -13.52 5.80
N GLU A 207 19.42 -12.26 6.15
CA GLU A 207 20.21 -11.81 7.31
C GLU A 207 19.57 -10.58 7.94
N SER A 208 18.26 -10.63 8.14
CA SER A 208 17.47 -9.46 8.53
C SER A 208 17.99 -8.77 9.81
N ASP A 209 18.51 -9.54 10.77
CA ASP A 209 19.09 -9.02 12.01
C ASP A 209 20.34 -8.20 11.76
N LEU A 210 21.28 -8.76 11.00
CA LEU A 210 22.53 -8.08 10.67
C LEU A 210 22.24 -6.85 9.82
N LYS A 211 21.34 -6.95 8.86
CA LYS A 211 20.97 -5.83 7.99
C LYS A 211 20.25 -4.71 8.75
N LEU A 212 19.42 -5.05 9.73
CA LEU A 212 18.81 -4.04 10.61
C LEU A 212 19.89 -3.36 11.48
N LEU A 213 20.76 -4.14 12.14
CA LEU A 213 21.79 -3.60 13.04
C LEU A 213 22.86 -2.80 12.32
N SER A 214 23.15 -3.15 11.06
CA SER A 214 24.15 -2.49 10.21
C SER A 214 23.51 -1.57 9.15
N PHE A 215 22.26 -1.18 9.32
CA PHE A 215 21.58 -0.36 8.34
C PHE A 215 22.31 0.95 8.11
N ASP A 216 22.73 1.19 6.88
CA ASP A 216 23.47 2.39 6.51
C ASP A 216 22.52 3.47 5.99
N ALA A 217 22.34 4.53 6.81
CA ALA A 217 21.54 5.68 6.43
C ALA A 217 22.03 6.39 5.16
N MET A 218 23.29 6.17 4.73
CA MET A 218 23.80 6.74 3.47
C MET A 218 23.16 6.14 2.23
N THR A 219 22.53 4.96 2.34
CA THR A 219 21.73 4.36 1.25
C THR A 219 20.41 5.10 1.01
N LEU A 220 19.96 5.89 1.97
CA LEU A 220 18.75 6.68 1.87
C LEU A 220 18.93 7.94 1.00
N PRO A 221 17.86 8.48 0.41
CA PRO A 221 17.83 9.83 -0.14
C PRO A 221 18.37 10.84 0.87
N SER A 222 19.10 11.85 0.43
CA SER A 222 19.78 12.83 1.30
C SER A 222 18.85 13.50 2.32
N SER A 223 17.58 13.71 1.95
CA SER A 223 16.54 14.28 2.82
C SER A 223 16.14 13.36 3.99
N LEU A 224 16.39 12.06 3.90
CA LEU A 224 16.00 11.06 4.90
C LEU A 224 17.16 10.55 5.75
N ARG A 225 18.41 10.85 5.42
CA ARG A 225 19.60 10.31 6.11
C ARG A 225 19.65 10.62 7.61
N GLY A 226 19.16 11.79 8.02
CA GLY A 226 19.07 12.20 9.41
C GLY A 226 17.82 11.68 10.15
N MET A 227 17.03 10.83 9.53
CA MET A 227 15.72 10.39 10.04
C MET A 227 15.71 8.94 10.55
N LEU A 228 16.85 8.24 10.50
CA LEU A 228 16.99 6.90 11.07
C LEU A 228 16.79 6.96 12.60
N LEU A 229 15.97 6.04 13.12
CA LEU A 229 15.69 5.92 14.55
C LEU A 229 16.57 4.81 15.19
N PRO A 230 17.01 5.01 16.45
CA PRO A 230 17.85 4.02 17.15
C PRO A 230 17.01 2.89 17.79
N THR A 231 16.04 2.35 17.09
CA THR A 231 15.05 1.37 17.59
C THR A 231 15.37 -0.07 17.21
N SER A 232 16.53 -0.33 16.57
CA SER A 232 16.88 -1.66 16.03
C SER A 232 16.79 -2.79 17.05
N HIS A 233 17.23 -2.57 18.30
CA HIS A 233 17.16 -3.61 19.34
C HIS A 233 15.71 -3.91 19.75
N GLU A 234 14.85 -2.91 19.80
CA GLU A 234 13.44 -3.08 20.16
C GLU A 234 12.70 -3.85 19.07
N ILE A 235 12.98 -3.57 17.80
CA ILE A 235 12.47 -4.29 16.66
C ILE A 235 12.88 -5.77 16.73
N LEU A 236 14.17 -6.06 16.95
CA LEU A 236 14.64 -7.44 17.03
C LEU A 236 13.98 -8.26 18.14
N LEU A 237 13.58 -7.64 19.25
CA LEU A 237 12.84 -8.32 20.32
C LEU A 237 11.44 -8.76 19.90
N GLN A 238 10.85 -8.11 18.90
CA GLN A 238 9.50 -8.38 18.39
C GLN A 238 9.51 -9.17 17.07
N ARG A 239 10.70 -9.38 16.48
CA ARG A 239 10.84 -10.03 15.17
C ARG A 239 10.09 -11.34 15.09
N ASP A 240 9.37 -11.53 13.99
CA ASP A 240 8.61 -12.75 13.75
C ASP A 240 9.56 -13.95 13.59
N PRO A 241 9.39 -15.03 14.38
CA PRO A 241 10.21 -16.21 14.29
C PRO A 241 10.13 -16.93 12.94
N LEU A 242 9.09 -16.69 12.14
CA LEU A 242 8.93 -17.28 10.81
C LEU A 242 10.05 -16.87 9.84
N ILE A 243 10.61 -15.67 10.00
CA ILE A 243 11.71 -15.19 9.13
C ILE A 243 13.11 -15.62 9.64
N THR A 244 13.19 -16.27 10.81
CA THR A 244 14.47 -16.70 11.37
C THR A 244 15.04 -17.88 10.58
N GLY A 245 16.35 -17.82 10.29
CA GLY A 245 17.09 -18.89 9.62
C GLY A 245 16.74 -19.08 8.14
N VAL A 246 16.19 -18.04 7.49
CA VAL A 246 16.07 -17.99 6.03
C VAL A 246 17.47 -17.76 5.47
N VAL A 247 17.92 -18.62 4.53
CA VAL A 247 19.21 -18.50 3.85
C VAL A 247 18.93 -18.38 2.36
N LEU A 248 19.33 -17.25 1.79
CA LEU A 248 19.17 -16.94 0.36
C LEU A 248 20.55 -16.77 -0.29
N THR A 249 20.95 -17.74 -1.09
CA THR A 249 22.12 -17.59 -1.95
C THR A 249 21.80 -16.65 -3.13
N PRO A 250 22.79 -16.07 -3.81
CA PRO A 250 22.55 -15.24 -5.01
C PRO A 250 21.69 -15.95 -6.07
N ASP A 251 21.91 -17.25 -6.31
CA ASP A 251 21.11 -18.06 -7.25
C ASP A 251 19.62 -18.15 -6.81
N ILE A 252 19.38 -18.34 -5.51
CA ILE A 252 18.02 -18.36 -4.96
C ILE A 252 17.36 -16.99 -5.13
N VAL A 253 18.09 -15.91 -4.84
CA VAL A 253 17.57 -14.53 -5.04
C VAL A 253 17.20 -14.31 -6.50
N ASP A 254 18.07 -14.69 -7.45
CA ASP A 254 17.80 -14.55 -8.88
C ASP A 254 16.53 -15.30 -9.30
N LYS A 255 16.33 -16.53 -8.83
CA LYS A 255 15.10 -17.31 -9.08
C LYS A 255 13.86 -16.63 -8.50
N LEU A 256 13.96 -16.13 -7.28
CA LEU A 256 12.84 -15.37 -6.67
C LEU A 256 12.52 -14.11 -7.47
N MET A 257 13.54 -13.38 -7.96
CA MET A 257 13.32 -12.18 -8.79
C MET A 257 12.64 -12.52 -10.12
N ASP A 258 13.01 -13.61 -10.77
CA ASP A 258 12.33 -14.09 -11.97
C ASP A 258 10.84 -14.38 -11.70
N TYR A 259 10.53 -14.99 -10.54
CA TYR A 259 9.13 -15.21 -10.14
C TYR A 259 8.40 -13.93 -9.81
N MET A 260 9.02 -12.96 -9.11
CA MET A 260 8.39 -11.66 -8.85
C MET A 260 8.00 -10.95 -10.15
N GLY A 261 8.83 -11.03 -11.19
CA GLY A 261 8.48 -10.54 -12.54
C GLY A 261 7.27 -11.26 -13.16
N ALA A 262 7.05 -12.55 -12.84
CA ALA A 262 5.87 -13.29 -13.30
C ALA A 262 4.56 -12.86 -12.59
N LEU A 263 4.66 -12.09 -11.52
CA LEU A 263 3.51 -11.54 -10.79
C LEU A 263 3.09 -10.16 -11.30
N THR A 264 3.74 -9.64 -12.32
CA THR A 264 3.43 -8.33 -12.90
C THR A 264 2.52 -8.49 -14.12
N ASP A 265 1.43 -7.74 -14.10
CA ASP A 265 0.56 -7.57 -15.27
C ASP A 265 1.12 -6.45 -16.15
N ASP A 266 1.29 -6.72 -17.44
CA ASP A 266 1.82 -5.73 -18.38
C ASP A 266 0.95 -4.47 -18.47
N ALA A 267 -0.36 -4.59 -18.25
CA ALA A 267 -1.26 -3.44 -18.19
C ALA A 267 -0.99 -2.49 -17.00
N ALA A 268 -0.33 -2.98 -15.94
CA ALA A 268 0.05 -2.14 -14.80
C ALA A 268 1.30 -1.28 -15.04
N ARG A 269 2.07 -1.54 -16.12
CA ARG A 269 3.34 -0.85 -16.40
C ARG A 269 3.15 0.58 -16.91
N ASP A 270 2.04 0.88 -17.56
CA ASP A 270 1.72 2.22 -18.05
C ASP A 270 0.26 2.56 -17.78
N LEU A 271 0.05 3.42 -16.80
CA LEU A 271 -1.25 3.93 -16.39
C LEU A 271 -1.51 5.37 -16.89
N THR A 272 -0.67 5.90 -17.75
CA THR A 272 -0.77 7.29 -18.25
C THR A 272 -2.09 7.55 -18.98
N HIS A 273 -2.65 6.52 -19.60
CA HIS A 273 -3.96 6.58 -20.28
C HIS A 273 -5.14 6.80 -19.30
N LEU A 274 -4.96 6.55 -18.01
CA LEU A 274 -5.97 6.79 -16.96
C LEU A 274 -5.97 8.24 -16.47
N VAL A 275 -4.91 9.00 -16.75
CA VAL A 275 -4.78 10.38 -16.30
C VAL A 275 -5.68 11.27 -17.17
N PRO A 276 -6.70 11.94 -16.60
CA PRO A 276 -7.58 12.82 -17.37
C PRO A 276 -6.83 14.06 -17.87
N ARG A 277 -7.23 14.61 -19.01
CA ARG A 277 -6.64 15.85 -19.52
C ARG A 277 -6.97 17.07 -18.65
N ARG A 278 -8.13 17.04 -18.00
CA ARG A 278 -8.62 18.05 -17.04
C ARG A 278 -9.57 17.40 -16.02
N VAL A 279 -9.73 18.06 -14.90
CA VAL A 279 -10.74 17.74 -13.90
C VAL A 279 -11.72 18.91 -13.73
N PRO A 280 -12.98 18.69 -13.33
CA PRO A 280 -13.98 19.76 -13.14
C PRO A 280 -13.53 20.86 -12.18
N SER A 281 -12.77 20.52 -11.15
CA SER A 281 -12.20 21.49 -10.19
C SER A 281 -11.14 22.42 -10.78
N ARG A 282 -10.67 22.18 -12.01
CA ARG A 282 -9.56 22.88 -12.66
C ARG A 282 -8.24 22.84 -11.90
N LEU A 283 -8.11 21.97 -10.92
CA LEU A 283 -6.83 21.68 -10.28
C LEU A 283 -5.86 21.11 -11.33
N ALA A 284 -4.57 21.40 -11.14
CA ALA A 284 -3.54 20.87 -12.03
C ALA A 284 -3.55 19.34 -12.00
N VAL A 285 -3.65 18.73 -13.17
CA VAL A 285 -3.45 17.29 -13.32
C VAL A 285 -1.95 17.08 -13.54
N VAL A 286 -1.29 16.45 -12.58
CA VAL A 286 0.13 16.13 -12.68
C VAL A 286 0.25 14.77 -13.38
N PRO A 287 0.85 14.69 -14.58
CA PRO A 287 1.17 13.40 -15.19
C PRO A 287 2.07 12.63 -14.23
N GLY A 288 1.76 11.35 -14.01
CA GLY A 288 2.62 10.49 -13.19
C GLY A 288 4.07 10.59 -13.66
N ARG A 289 5.03 10.66 -12.75
CA ARG A 289 6.45 10.58 -13.08
C ARG A 289 6.70 9.22 -13.74
N ARG A 290 7.28 9.25 -14.93
CA ARG A 290 7.77 8.05 -15.63
C ARG A 290 8.95 7.45 -14.86
#